data_826b417b6c7a8ae9eb16af2d2c924993
#
_entry.id   826b417b6c7a8ae9eb16af2d2c924993
#
_cell.length_a   1.000
_cell.length_b   1.000
_cell.length_c   1.000
_cell.angle_alpha   90.00
_cell.angle_beta   90.00
_cell.angle_gamma   90.00
#
_symmetry.space_group_name_H-M   'P 1'
#
loop_
_entity.id
_entity.type
_entity.pdbx_description
1 polymer ?
#
loop_
_entity_poly.entity_id
_entity_poly.type
_entity_poly.pdbx_seq_one_letter_code
_entity_poly.pdbx_strand_id
1 'polypeptide(L)'
;MTKKPAQTSEELVGRKRRPSHRLAYVIGSLDRILRRRMTEALAPLGLTLSQFTAMSVLDARGQASNAQLAERSLITPQSANEVMNAMAIRGWITREPDPTHGRIVLLQLTAEGREVLRQCEQVVRTLETQMLAGIEADVASSVQGHLETFVRNLRG
;
A
#
# COMPACT_ATOMS: atom_id res chain seq x y z
N MET A 1 62.96 3.08 -39.44
CA MET A 1 61.67 3.54 -40.05
C MET A 1 60.70 2.40 -39.99
N THR A 2 59.72 2.48 -39.14
CA THR A 2 58.43 1.79 -39.35
C THR A 2 57.42 2.32 -38.34
N LYS A 3 56.40 2.87 -38.89
CA LYS A 3 55.31 3.65 -38.28
C LYS A 3 54.34 2.75 -37.57
N LYS A 4 54.04 3.03 -36.29
CA LYS A 4 52.97 2.41 -35.50
C LYS A 4 51.61 3.01 -35.90
N PRO A 5 50.62 2.24 -36.24
CA PRO A 5 49.27 2.81 -36.45
C PRO A 5 48.60 3.12 -35.11
N ALA A 6 48.01 4.30 -35.05
CA ALA A 6 47.15 4.75 -33.95
C ALA A 6 45.88 3.89 -33.88
N GLN A 7 45.57 3.37 -32.72
CA GLN A 7 44.26 2.79 -32.46
C GLN A 7 43.30 3.88 -32.13
N THR A 8 42.23 3.90 -32.88
CA THR A 8 41.15 4.84 -32.93
C THR A 8 40.28 4.73 -31.66
N SER A 9 40.11 5.86 -30.98
CA SER A 9 39.29 6.04 -29.79
C SER A 9 37.81 6.19 -30.16
N GLU A 10 37.18 5.22 -30.81
CA GLU A 10 35.79 5.34 -31.30
C GLU A 10 34.85 4.20 -30.86
N GLU A 11 35.06 3.60 -29.70
CA GLU A 11 34.09 2.58 -29.22
C GLU A 11 33.54 2.84 -27.80
N LEU A 12 33.35 4.09 -27.40
CA LEU A 12 32.65 4.47 -26.19
C LEU A 12 31.45 5.38 -26.47
N VAL A 13 30.74 5.08 -27.57
CA VAL A 13 29.53 5.85 -27.90
C VAL A 13 28.31 5.03 -27.48
N GLY A 14 27.58 5.54 -26.51
CA GLY A 14 26.14 5.38 -26.50
C GLY A 14 25.52 4.43 -25.51
N ARG A 15 25.98 4.31 -24.26
CA ARG A 15 25.02 4.06 -23.20
C ARG A 15 24.20 5.34 -22.99
N LYS A 16 23.06 5.48 -23.69
CA LYS A 16 22.04 6.48 -23.35
C LYS A 16 21.77 6.35 -21.84
N ARG A 17 22.31 7.27 -21.04
CA ARG A 17 21.95 7.41 -19.63
C ARG A 17 20.45 7.59 -19.62
N ARG A 18 19.71 6.57 -19.20
CA ARG A 18 18.31 6.73 -18.84
C ARG A 18 18.28 7.90 -17.85
N PRO A 19 17.42 8.91 -18.05
CA PRO A 19 17.32 9.97 -17.07
C PRO A 19 17.07 9.31 -15.73
N SER A 20 17.95 9.56 -14.75
CA SER A 20 17.80 9.01 -13.41
C SER A 20 16.58 9.72 -12.79
N HIS A 21 15.41 9.09 -12.93
CA HIS A 21 14.25 9.56 -12.21
C HIS A 21 14.57 9.56 -10.73
N ARG A 22 14.30 10.67 -10.04
CA ARG A 22 14.46 10.72 -8.59
C ARG A 22 13.61 9.61 -7.98
N LEU A 23 14.11 8.96 -6.93
CA LEU A 23 13.43 7.86 -6.25
C LEU A 23 11.96 8.21 -5.89
N ALA A 24 11.73 9.43 -5.40
CA ALA A 24 10.38 9.91 -5.10
C ALA A 24 9.43 9.87 -6.31
N TYR A 25 9.93 10.15 -7.53
CA TYR A 25 9.12 10.04 -8.75
C TYR A 25 8.72 8.60 -9.05
N VAL A 26 9.65 7.65 -8.87
CA VAL A 26 9.39 6.22 -9.09
C VAL A 26 8.37 5.71 -8.08
N ILE A 27 8.53 6.06 -6.81
CA ILE A 27 7.59 5.71 -5.74
C ILE A 27 6.20 6.28 -6.05
N GLY A 28 6.09 7.56 -6.41
CA GLY A 28 4.80 8.16 -6.74
C GLY A 28 4.15 7.57 -8.00
N SER A 29 4.95 7.09 -8.96
CA SER A 29 4.44 6.39 -10.14
C SER A 29 3.93 5.00 -9.79
N LEU A 30 4.65 4.27 -8.94
CA LEU A 30 4.25 2.98 -8.41
C LEU A 30 2.95 3.09 -7.60
N ASP A 31 2.85 4.07 -6.68
CA ASP A 31 1.64 4.31 -5.87
C ASP A 31 0.40 4.51 -6.76
N ARG A 32 0.49 5.35 -7.81
CA ARG A 32 -0.64 5.58 -8.73
C ARG A 32 -1.08 4.30 -9.44
N ILE A 33 -0.11 3.50 -9.90
CA ILE A 33 -0.40 2.24 -10.60
C ILE A 33 -1.03 1.24 -9.63
N LEU A 34 -0.45 1.07 -8.45
CA LEU A 34 -0.96 0.15 -7.42
C LEU A 34 -2.38 0.52 -7.00
N ARG A 35 -2.65 1.80 -6.67
CA ARG A 35 -3.99 2.26 -6.31
C ARG A 35 -5.03 1.93 -7.38
N ARG A 36 -4.70 2.19 -8.64
CA ARG A 36 -5.60 1.85 -9.75
C ARG A 36 -5.84 0.34 -9.83
N ARG A 37 -4.78 -0.45 -9.83
CA ARG A 37 -4.88 -1.91 -9.95
C ARG A 37 -5.61 -2.54 -8.76
N MET A 38 -5.37 -2.05 -7.55
CA MET A 38 -6.10 -2.50 -6.35
C MET A 38 -7.58 -2.12 -6.42
N THR A 39 -7.92 -0.91 -6.89
CA THR A 39 -9.31 -0.50 -7.06
C THR A 39 -10.02 -1.39 -8.08
N GLU A 40 -9.39 -1.66 -9.22
CA GLU A 40 -9.92 -2.56 -10.26
C GLU A 40 -10.11 -4.00 -9.72
N ALA A 41 -9.17 -4.49 -8.93
CA ALA A 41 -9.19 -5.84 -8.38
C ALA A 41 -10.21 -6.03 -7.25
N LEU A 42 -10.46 -5.00 -6.44
CA LEU A 42 -11.42 -5.03 -5.32
C LEU A 42 -12.87 -4.75 -5.78
N ALA A 43 -13.06 -4.08 -6.90
CA ALA A 43 -14.39 -3.69 -7.39
C ALA A 43 -15.37 -4.87 -7.55
N PRO A 44 -14.98 -6.06 -8.10
CA PRO A 44 -15.86 -7.23 -8.19
C PRO A 44 -16.33 -7.75 -6.83
N LEU A 45 -15.58 -7.51 -5.76
CA LEU A 45 -15.93 -7.85 -4.38
C LEU A 45 -16.79 -6.76 -3.71
N GLY A 46 -17.10 -5.69 -4.43
CA GLY A 46 -17.90 -4.57 -3.92
C GLY A 46 -17.19 -3.70 -2.87
N LEU A 47 -15.84 -3.74 -2.82
CA LEU A 47 -15.05 -2.93 -1.89
C LEU A 47 -14.34 -1.78 -2.58
N THR A 48 -14.20 -0.69 -1.84
CA THR A 48 -13.28 0.40 -2.17
C THR A 48 -11.91 0.14 -1.54
N LEU A 49 -10.87 0.76 -2.10
CA LEU A 49 -9.52 0.69 -1.53
C LEU A 49 -9.48 1.22 -0.08
N SER A 50 -10.24 2.29 0.22
CA SER A 50 -10.32 2.85 1.57
C SER A 50 -10.96 1.87 2.57
N GLN A 51 -12.01 1.15 2.16
CA GLN A 51 -12.61 0.10 2.99
C GLN A 51 -11.64 -1.05 3.25
N PHE A 52 -10.97 -1.54 2.20
CA PHE A 52 -9.95 -2.57 2.34
C PHE A 52 -8.83 -2.14 3.31
N THR A 53 -8.30 -0.92 3.15
CA THR A 53 -7.25 -0.39 4.04
C THR A 53 -7.74 -0.30 5.49
N ALA A 54 -8.96 0.20 5.72
CA ALA A 54 -9.53 0.29 7.05
C ALA A 54 -9.73 -1.09 7.70
N MET A 55 -10.23 -2.07 6.94
CA MET A 55 -10.40 -3.45 7.41
C MET A 55 -9.05 -4.09 7.76
N SER A 56 -8.02 -3.90 6.94
CA SER A 56 -6.66 -4.39 7.22
C SER A 56 -6.07 -3.78 8.50
N VAL A 57 -6.31 -2.50 8.76
CA VAL A 57 -5.90 -1.84 10.01
C VAL A 57 -6.65 -2.42 11.22
N LEU A 58 -7.95 -2.67 11.09
CA LEU A 58 -8.77 -3.26 12.16
C LEU A 58 -8.33 -4.70 12.46
N ASP A 59 -8.03 -5.49 11.44
CA ASP A 59 -7.57 -6.87 11.61
C ASP A 59 -6.23 -6.93 12.34
N ALA A 60 -5.27 -6.11 11.92
CA ALA A 60 -3.95 -6.06 12.53
C ALA A 60 -3.94 -5.57 13.99
N ARG A 61 -4.98 -4.82 14.43
CA ARG A 61 -5.06 -4.23 15.77
C ARG A 61 -6.10 -4.87 16.69
N GLY A 62 -7.00 -5.64 16.12
CA GLY A 62 -8.20 -6.13 16.81
C GLY A 62 -9.27 -5.04 16.93
N GLN A 63 -8.90 -3.82 17.31
CA GLN A 63 -9.81 -2.69 17.43
C GLN A 63 -9.12 -1.34 17.20
N ALA A 64 -9.86 -0.32 16.79
CA ALA A 64 -9.36 1.04 16.64
C ALA A 64 -10.50 2.06 16.75
N SER A 65 -10.19 3.28 17.20
CA SER A 65 -11.11 4.42 17.09
C SER A 65 -11.11 4.98 15.67
N ASN A 66 -12.16 5.77 15.35
CA ASN A 66 -12.23 6.44 14.04
C ASN A 66 -11.02 7.36 13.78
N ALA A 67 -10.55 8.08 14.79
CA ALA A 67 -9.37 8.93 14.67
C ALA A 67 -8.10 8.12 14.34
N GLN A 68 -7.89 6.99 15.01
CA GLN A 68 -6.76 6.09 14.73
C GLN A 68 -6.83 5.47 13.33
N LEU A 69 -8.04 5.16 12.85
CA LEU A 69 -8.23 4.68 11.48
C LEU A 69 -7.93 5.75 10.45
N ALA A 70 -8.41 6.98 10.66
CA ALA A 70 -8.14 8.11 9.77
C ALA A 70 -6.64 8.38 9.63
N GLU A 71 -5.93 8.46 10.75
CA GLU A 71 -4.48 8.68 10.81
C GLU A 71 -3.71 7.58 10.05
N ARG A 72 -4.03 6.32 10.30
CA ARG A 72 -3.31 5.19 9.72
C ARG A 72 -3.64 4.94 8.25
N SER A 73 -4.87 5.23 7.87
CA SER A 73 -5.31 5.12 6.47
C SER A 73 -4.94 6.35 5.64
N LEU A 74 -4.31 7.37 6.27
CA LEU A 74 -3.95 8.64 5.62
C LEU A 74 -5.14 9.30 4.92
N ILE A 75 -6.30 9.27 5.57
CA ILE A 75 -7.55 9.91 5.11
C ILE A 75 -8.02 10.92 6.16
N THR A 76 -8.92 11.82 5.75
CA THR A 76 -9.51 12.77 6.69
C THR A 76 -10.44 12.05 7.68
N PRO A 77 -10.65 12.60 8.89
CA PRO A 77 -11.64 12.06 9.84
C PRO A 77 -13.04 11.95 9.24
N GLN A 78 -13.43 12.89 8.37
CA GLN A 78 -14.71 12.84 7.67
C GLN A 78 -14.79 11.65 6.73
N SER A 79 -13.78 11.45 5.89
CA SER A 79 -13.71 10.29 4.99
C SER A 79 -13.69 8.96 5.75
N ALA A 80 -12.99 8.91 6.91
CA ALA A 80 -13.02 7.76 7.79
C ALA A 80 -14.44 7.47 8.29
N ASN A 81 -15.20 8.49 8.73
CA ASN A 81 -16.60 8.33 9.15
C ASN A 81 -17.48 7.74 8.03
N GLU A 82 -17.34 8.22 6.80
CA GLU A 82 -18.08 7.72 5.64
C GLU A 82 -17.76 6.24 5.37
N VAL A 83 -16.46 5.88 5.39
CA VAL A 83 -16.01 4.50 5.21
C VAL A 83 -16.57 3.60 6.32
N MET A 84 -16.48 4.03 7.60
CA MET A 84 -16.97 3.26 8.74
C MET A 84 -18.50 3.10 8.70
N ASN A 85 -19.23 4.13 8.29
CA ASN A 85 -20.69 4.04 8.14
C ASN A 85 -21.08 3.01 7.07
N ALA A 86 -20.43 3.05 5.91
CA ALA A 86 -20.68 2.11 4.84
C ALA A 86 -20.37 0.66 5.26
N MET A 87 -19.29 0.42 6.02
CA MET A 87 -18.95 -0.92 6.51
C MET A 87 -19.89 -1.39 7.62
N ALA A 88 -20.36 -0.50 8.49
CA ALA A 88 -21.33 -0.84 9.53
C ALA A 88 -22.70 -1.23 8.94
N ILE A 89 -23.17 -0.49 7.93
CA ILE A 89 -24.43 -0.81 7.22
C ILE A 89 -24.34 -2.21 6.58
N ARG A 90 -23.17 -2.61 6.12
CA ARG A 90 -22.93 -3.94 5.55
C ARG A 90 -22.70 -5.05 6.61
N GLY A 91 -22.71 -4.70 7.89
CA GLY A 91 -22.45 -5.68 8.96
C GLY A 91 -20.99 -6.14 9.06
N TRP A 92 -20.03 -5.47 8.42
CA TRP A 92 -18.62 -5.86 8.44
C TRP A 92 -17.86 -5.42 9.68
N ILE A 93 -18.39 -4.42 10.39
CA ILE A 93 -17.83 -3.91 11.65
C ILE A 93 -18.92 -3.74 12.71
N THR A 94 -18.51 -3.88 13.98
CA THR A 94 -19.27 -3.45 15.16
C THR A 94 -18.71 -2.14 15.68
N ARG A 95 -19.53 -1.44 16.48
CA ARG A 95 -19.23 -0.19 17.17
C ARG A 95 -19.56 -0.36 18.64
N GLU A 96 -18.57 -0.22 19.50
CA GLU A 96 -18.76 -0.34 20.94
C GLU A 96 -18.13 0.86 21.66
N PRO A 97 -18.73 1.38 22.72
CA PRO A 97 -18.08 2.39 23.55
C PRO A 97 -16.80 1.82 24.15
N ASP A 98 -15.75 2.65 24.21
CA ASP A 98 -14.52 2.28 24.92
C ASP A 98 -14.86 2.13 26.43
N PRO A 99 -14.56 0.98 27.04
CA PRO A 99 -14.89 0.74 28.45
C PRO A 99 -14.13 1.67 29.42
N THR A 100 -13.00 2.24 28.98
CA THR A 100 -12.18 3.16 29.77
C THR A 100 -12.48 4.62 29.47
N HIS A 101 -12.92 4.92 28.25
CA HIS A 101 -13.19 6.28 27.77
C HIS A 101 -14.49 6.34 27.00
N GLY A 102 -15.62 6.32 27.71
CA GLY A 102 -16.98 6.20 27.15
C GLY A 102 -17.40 7.20 26.06
N ARG A 103 -16.59 8.23 25.78
CA ARG A 103 -16.77 9.13 24.62
C ARG A 103 -16.12 8.62 23.34
N ILE A 104 -15.24 7.59 23.44
CA ILE A 104 -14.57 6.98 22.31
C ILE A 104 -15.37 5.78 21.86
N VAL A 105 -15.63 5.67 20.58
CA VAL A 105 -16.22 4.49 19.96
C VAL A 105 -15.11 3.67 19.33
N LEU A 106 -15.01 2.42 19.73
CA LEU A 106 -14.10 1.42 19.17
C LEU A 106 -14.83 0.64 18.08
N LEU A 107 -14.10 0.36 17.03
CA LEU A 107 -14.55 -0.36 15.85
C LEU A 107 -13.81 -1.68 15.78
N GLN A 108 -14.50 -2.76 15.47
CA GLN A 108 -13.94 -4.10 15.33
C GLN A 108 -14.54 -4.79 14.11
N LEU A 109 -13.78 -5.69 13.47
CA LEU A 109 -14.31 -6.54 12.42
C LEU A 109 -15.27 -7.58 13.01
N THR A 110 -16.40 -7.78 12.35
CA THR A 110 -17.25 -8.94 12.58
C THR A 110 -16.65 -10.21 11.97
N ALA A 111 -17.23 -11.37 12.21
CA ALA A 111 -16.86 -12.60 11.52
C ALA A 111 -17.04 -12.47 10.01
N GLU A 112 -18.13 -11.85 9.56
CA GLU A 112 -18.40 -11.57 8.15
C GLU A 112 -17.37 -10.60 7.57
N GLY A 113 -17.04 -9.53 8.30
CA GLY A 113 -16.00 -8.57 7.87
C GLY A 113 -14.65 -9.24 7.69
N ARG A 114 -14.25 -10.14 8.58
CA ARG A 114 -12.99 -10.92 8.45
C ARG A 114 -13.00 -11.82 7.22
N GLU A 115 -14.14 -12.47 6.94
CA GLU A 115 -14.25 -13.32 5.75
C GLU A 115 -14.13 -12.51 4.46
N VAL A 116 -14.79 -11.35 4.39
CA VAL A 116 -14.67 -10.42 3.26
C VAL A 116 -13.23 -9.92 3.10
N LEU A 117 -12.56 -9.56 4.20
CA LEU A 117 -11.16 -9.14 4.17
C LEU A 117 -10.26 -10.24 3.61
N ARG A 118 -10.45 -11.48 4.06
CA ARG A 118 -9.66 -12.63 3.59
C ARG A 118 -9.78 -12.84 2.07
N GLN A 119 -10.97 -12.66 1.51
CA GLN A 119 -11.18 -12.72 0.05
C GLN A 119 -10.44 -11.58 -0.67
N CYS A 120 -10.50 -10.37 -0.13
CA CYS A 120 -9.77 -9.23 -0.67
C CYS A 120 -8.25 -9.44 -0.62
N GLU A 121 -7.72 -9.95 0.49
CA GLU A 121 -6.29 -10.22 0.63
C GLU A 121 -5.79 -11.24 -0.39
N GLN A 122 -6.60 -12.21 -0.77
CA GLN A 122 -6.22 -13.18 -1.79
C GLN A 122 -6.04 -12.51 -3.15
N VAL A 123 -6.94 -11.58 -3.49
CA VAL A 123 -6.85 -10.80 -4.73
C VAL A 123 -5.63 -9.87 -4.70
N VAL A 124 -5.39 -9.20 -3.57
CA VAL A 124 -4.23 -8.32 -3.39
C VAL A 124 -2.92 -9.10 -3.45
N ARG A 125 -2.84 -10.29 -2.84
CA ARG A 125 -1.66 -11.17 -2.95
C ARG A 125 -1.36 -11.56 -4.39
N THR A 126 -2.37 -11.82 -5.21
CA THR A 126 -2.17 -12.09 -6.64
C THR A 126 -1.54 -10.91 -7.36
N LEU A 127 -2.00 -9.69 -7.06
CA LEU A 127 -1.44 -8.46 -7.61
C LEU A 127 0.02 -8.25 -7.15
N GLU A 128 0.30 -8.51 -5.88
CA GLU A 128 1.65 -8.42 -5.33
C GLU A 128 2.61 -9.43 -5.97
N THR A 129 2.16 -10.66 -6.18
CA THR A 129 2.93 -11.68 -6.91
C THR A 129 3.27 -11.21 -8.33
N GLN A 130 2.33 -10.57 -9.03
CA GLN A 130 2.60 -9.98 -10.35
C GLN A 130 3.60 -8.83 -10.28
N MET A 131 3.50 -7.99 -9.26
CA MET A 131 4.42 -6.87 -9.04
C MET A 131 5.86 -7.35 -8.78
N LEU A 132 6.01 -8.45 -8.06
CA LEU A 132 7.31 -9.01 -7.68
C LEU A 132 7.86 -10.01 -8.71
N ALA A 133 7.18 -10.25 -9.81
CA ALA A 133 7.63 -11.20 -10.83
C ALA A 133 9.04 -10.85 -11.34
N GLY A 134 9.96 -11.83 -11.26
CA GLY A 134 11.36 -11.67 -11.66
C GLY A 134 12.25 -10.97 -10.63
N ILE A 135 11.74 -10.75 -9.39
CA ILE A 135 12.50 -10.22 -8.27
C ILE A 135 12.74 -11.36 -7.27
N GLU A 136 14.01 -11.55 -6.87
CA GLU A 136 14.37 -12.52 -5.85
C GLU A 136 13.78 -12.13 -4.48
N ALA A 137 13.44 -13.12 -3.65
CA ALA A 137 12.72 -12.90 -2.39
C ALA A 137 13.51 -12.04 -1.37
N ASP A 138 14.82 -12.20 -1.31
CA ASP A 138 15.71 -11.40 -0.46
C ASP A 138 15.80 -9.94 -0.94
N VAL A 139 15.79 -9.71 -2.26
CA VAL A 139 15.72 -8.37 -2.85
C VAL A 139 14.38 -7.72 -2.53
N ALA A 140 13.27 -8.45 -2.68
CA ALA A 140 11.92 -7.94 -2.35
C ALA A 140 11.83 -7.54 -0.87
N SER A 141 12.32 -8.40 0.05
CA SER A 141 12.38 -8.11 1.48
C SER A 141 13.26 -6.90 1.81
N SER A 142 14.40 -6.77 1.15
CA SER A 142 15.29 -5.61 1.31
C SER A 142 14.62 -4.32 0.87
N VAL A 143 13.95 -4.32 -0.29
CA VAL A 143 13.18 -3.16 -0.80
C VAL A 143 12.07 -2.78 0.19
N GLN A 144 11.31 -3.75 0.70
CA GLN A 144 10.28 -3.49 1.69
C GLN A 144 10.85 -2.78 2.93
N GLY A 145 11.92 -3.30 3.52
CA GLY A 145 12.55 -2.72 4.71
C GLY A 145 13.07 -1.29 4.47
N HIS A 146 13.58 -1.00 3.27
CA HIS A 146 13.99 0.36 2.90
C HIS A 146 12.78 1.30 2.76
N LEU A 147 11.69 0.85 2.13
CA LEU A 147 10.46 1.64 2.00
C LEU A 147 9.85 1.96 3.37
N GLU A 148 9.82 0.99 4.29
CA GLU A 148 9.38 1.20 5.67
C GLU A 148 10.26 2.24 6.40
N THR A 149 11.56 2.21 6.16
CA THR A 149 12.51 3.21 6.69
C THR A 149 12.21 4.60 6.13
N PHE A 150 11.94 4.72 4.82
CA PHE A 150 11.56 6.02 4.23
C PHE A 150 10.27 6.56 4.83
N VAL A 151 9.27 5.68 5.05
CA VAL A 151 8.02 6.07 5.73
C VAL A 151 8.30 6.58 7.14
N ARG A 152 9.15 5.92 7.93
CA ARG A 152 9.52 6.38 9.27
C ARG A 152 10.22 7.74 9.22
N ASN A 153 11.20 7.91 8.34
CA ASN A 153 11.98 9.15 8.21
C ASN A 153 11.13 10.36 7.80
N LEU A 154 10.03 10.14 7.08
CA LEU A 154 9.14 11.22 6.63
C LEU A 154 8.00 11.52 7.61
N ARG A 155 7.75 10.64 8.59
CA ARG A 155 6.73 10.88 9.61
C ARG A 155 7.21 11.76 10.78
N GLY A 156 8.52 11.93 10.93
CA GLY A 156 9.15 12.72 12.00
C GLY A 156 9.27 11.96 13.30
#